data_8f21388791b9917459cfcbdfd8fc031e
#
_entry.id   8f21388791b9917459cfcbdfd8fc031e
#
_cell.length_a   1.000
_cell.length_b   1.000
_cell.length_c   1.000
_cell.angle_alpha   90.00
_cell.angle_beta   90.00
_cell.angle_gamma   90.00
#
_symmetry.space_group_name_H-M   'P 1'
#
loop_
_entity.id
_entity.type
_entity.pdbx_description
1 polymer ?
#
loop_
_entity_poly.entity_id
_entity_poly.type
_entity_poly.pdbx_seq_one_letter_code
_entity_poly.pdbx_strand_id
1 'polypeptide(L)'
;MAYTTISKSSDYFKTKLYTGNGSAGHSITGVGHQPDFVWMKPRTEAENHALYDVVRGTTKRLMSNDGEAQETRSNGLSAFGTDGFTVNADNGENKNTIPMVAWCWKAGAGQGSSNTDGSINTTYTSVSTTAGFSISQYTGTGSAATVGHGLGVAPK
;
A
#
# COMPACT_ATOMS: atom_id res chain seq x y z
N MET A 1 0.58 31.42 -8.04
CA MET A 1 0.03 30.16 -8.60
C MET A 1 0.26 29.06 -7.57
N ALA A 2 -0.76 28.31 -7.18
CA ALA A 2 -0.56 27.14 -6.33
C ALA A 2 0.19 26.08 -7.16
N TYR A 3 1.27 25.56 -6.61
CA TYR A 3 2.11 24.53 -7.26
C TYR A 3 1.40 23.16 -7.34
N THR A 4 0.39 22.95 -6.50
CA THR A 4 -0.45 21.76 -6.41
C THR A 4 -1.82 22.12 -5.84
N THR A 5 -2.84 21.34 -6.15
CA THR A 5 -4.16 21.45 -5.53
C THR A 5 -4.20 20.83 -4.12
N ILE A 6 -3.14 20.14 -3.71
CA ILE A 6 -3.02 19.55 -2.37
C ILE A 6 -2.55 20.65 -1.40
N SER A 7 -3.43 21.05 -0.50
CA SER A 7 -3.10 22.03 0.56
C SER A 7 -2.39 21.39 1.77
N LYS A 8 -2.55 20.08 1.96
CA LYS A 8 -2.00 19.33 3.09
C LYS A 8 -1.62 17.92 2.65
N SER A 9 -0.31 17.70 2.44
CA SER A 9 0.21 16.42 1.95
C SER A 9 -0.08 15.24 2.87
N SER A 10 -0.16 15.47 4.19
CA SER A 10 -0.45 14.43 5.18
C SER A 10 -1.85 13.81 5.08
N ASP A 11 -2.75 14.40 4.29
CA ASP A 11 -4.07 13.81 4.03
C ASP A 11 -4.01 12.69 2.96
N TYR A 12 -2.87 12.57 2.27
CA TYR A 12 -2.67 11.62 1.16
C TYR A 12 -1.44 10.74 1.29
N PHE A 13 -0.44 11.21 2.05
CA PHE A 13 0.79 10.47 2.33
C PHE A 13 1.27 10.74 3.75
N LYS A 14 1.62 9.69 4.47
CA LYS A 14 2.17 9.78 5.82
C LYS A 14 3.25 8.74 6.05
N THR A 15 4.38 9.16 6.61
CA THR A 15 5.34 8.25 7.23
C THR A 15 4.96 8.04 8.69
N LYS A 16 4.81 6.79 9.11
CA LYS A 16 4.51 6.41 10.49
C LYS A 16 5.65 5.60 11.09
N LEU A 17 6.16 6.03 12.23
CA LEU A 17 7.07 5.26 13.06
C LEU A 17 6.28 4.57 14.17
N TYR A 18 6.62 3.31 14.45
CA TYR A 18 6.05 2.54 15.55
C TYR A 18 7.07 1.53 16.07
N THR A 19 6.78 0.94 17.23
CA THR A 19 7.56 -0.17 17.79
C THR A 19 6.72 -1.43 17.71
N GLY A 20 7.25 -2.49 17.15
CA GLY A 20 6.59 -3.78 17.11
C GLY A 20 6.33 -4.31 18.53
N ASN A 21 5.22 -5.01 18.72
CA ASN A 21 4.86 -5.64 20.00
C ASN A 21 4.82 -7.17 19.93
N GLY A 22 5.05 -7.77 18.76
CA GLY A 22 5.08 -9.21 18.55
C GLY A 22 3.72 -9.91 18.71
N SER A 23 2.63 -9.17 18.86
CA SER A 23 1.29 -9.72 19.11
C SER A 23 0.34 -9.45 17.94
N ALA A 24 -0.59 -10.37 17.73
CA ALA A 24 -1.64 -10.17 16.72
C ALA A 24 -2.57 -9.02 17.12
N GLY A 25 -3.11 -8.32 16.11
CA GLY A 25 -4.05 -7.22 16.32
C GLY A 25 -3.40 -5.91 16.78
N HIS A 26 -2.10 -5.72 16.54
CA HIS A 26 -1.42 -4.45 16.85
C HIS A 26 -1.92 -3.35 15.89
N SER A 27 -2.71 -2.43 16.40
CA SER A 27 -3.27 -1.31 15.64
C SER A 27 -2.29 -0.13 15.62
N ILE A 28 -1.92 0.31 14.44
CA ILE A 28 -1.05 1.46 14.18
C ILE A 28 -1.94 2.61 13.69
N THR A 29 -2.16 3.59 14.55
CA THR A 29 -3.06 4.74 14.31
C THR A 29 -2.29 6.05 14.16
N GLY A 30 -3.00 7.16 13.84
CA GLY A 30 -2.41 8.48 13.66
C GLY A 30 -1.76 8.66 12.30
N VAL A 31 -2.24 7.94 11.28
CA VAL A 31 -1.90 8.16 9.87
C VAL A 31 -2.70 9.35 9.31
N GLY A 32 -3.93 9.57 9.80
CA GLY A 32 -4.80 10.67 9.38
C GLY A 32 -5.69 10.34 8.18
N HIS A 33 -5.56 9.14 7.64
CA HIS A 33 -6.41 8.62 6.56
C HIS A 33 -6.34 7.09 6.54
N GLN A 34 -7.26 6.45 5.81
CA GLN A 34 -7.10 5.05 5.46
C GLN A 34 -5.93 4.92 4.47
N PRO A 35 -4.88 4.18 4.78
CA PRO A 35 -3.87 3.86 3.79
C PRO A 35 -4.38 2.80 2.83
N ASP A 36 -4.23 3.04 1.53
CA ASP A 36 -4.55 2.08 0.48
C ASP A 36 -3.31 1.32 -0.01
N PHE A 37 -2.13 1.86 0.27
CA PHE A 37 -0.84 1.20 0.09
C PHE A 37 0.02 1.44 1.32
N VAL A 38 0.59 0.36 1.87
CA VAL A 38 1.50 0.41 3.02
C VAL A 38 2.79 -0.31 2.66
N TRP A 39 3.90 0.39 2.79
CA TRP A 39 5.24 -0.14 2.65
C TRP A 39 5.91 -0.11 4.01
N MET A 40 6.29 -1.25 4.54
CA MET A 40 6.87 -1.39 5.89
C MET A 40 8.29 -1.92 5.86
N LYS A 41 9.08 -1.52 6.87
CA LYS A 41 10.45 -2.00 7.07
C LYS A 41 10.86 -1.93 8.54
N PRO A 42 11.42 -2.99 9.13
CA PRO A 42 12.21 -2.88 10.36
C PRO A 42 13.41 -1.97 10.15
N ARG A 43 13.67 -1.07 11.09
CA ARG A 43 14.75 -0.06 10.94
C ARG A 43 16.10 -0.59 11.38
N THR A 44 16.14 -1.61 12.22
CA THR A 44 17.35 -2.15 12.86
C THR A 44 17.61 -3.62 12.55
N GLU A 45 16.77 -4.25 11.72
CA GLU A 45 16.86 -5.66 11.37
C GLU A 45 16.98 -5.87 9.87
N ALA A 46 17.64 -6.95 9.47
CA ALA A 46 17.86 -7.32 8.07
C ALA A 46 16.68 -8.14 7.49
N GLU A 47 15.44 -7.64 7.70
CA GLU A 47 14.22 -8.22 7.11
C GLU A 47 13.93 -7.62 5.73
N ASN A 48 13.16 -8.31 4.92
CA ASN A 48 12.71 -7.80 3.63
C ASN A 48 11.73 -6.63 3.79
N HIS A 49 11.59 -5.82 2.76
CA HIS A 49 10.53 -4.83 2.67
C HIS A 49 9.19 -5.51 2.47
N ALA A 50 8.15 -5.06 3.17
CA ALA A 50 6.80 -5.60 3.07
C ALA A 50 5.85 -4.59 2.43
N LEU A 51 5.25 -4.95 1.31
CA LEU A 51 4.34 -4.12 0.53
C LEU A 51 2.95 -4.75 0.51
N TYR A 52 1.96 -4.01 1.01
CA TYR A 52 0.55 -4.39 1.03
C TYR A 52 -0.30 -3.29 0.40
N ASP A 53 -1.37 -3.66 -0.27
CA ASP A 53 -2.35 -2.72 -0.81
C ASP A 53 -3.78 -3.27 -0.78
N VAL A 54 -4.73 -2.34 -0.82
CA VAL A 54 -6.17 -2.66 -0.79
C VAL A 54 -6.65 -3.42 -2.02
N VAL A 55 -5.95 -3.33 -3.14
CA VAL A 55 -6.33 -3.96 -4.40
C VAL A 55 -6.11 -5.47 -4.32
N ARG A 56 -4.96 -5.89 -3.79
CA ARG A 56 -4.61 -7.31 -3.59
C ARG A 56 -5.16 -7.91 -2.30
N GLY A 57 -5.45 -7.06 -1.32
CA GLY A 57 -5.97 -7.46 -0.01
C GLY A 57 -4.91 -7.59 1.08
N THR A 58 -5.39 -7.73 2.32
CA THR A 58 -4.59 -7.62 3.56
C THR A 58 -3.48 -8.65 3.70
N THR A 59 -3.68 -9.88 3.24
CA THR A 59 -2.70 -10.97 3.45
C THR A 59 -1.71 -11.13 2.30
N LYS A 60 -1.79 -10.28 1.27
CA LYS A 60 -1.01 -10.42 0.04
C LYS A 60 0.22 -9.52 0.09
N ARG A 61 1.37 -10.10 0.47
CA ARG A 61 2.65 -9.40 0.55
C ARG A 61 3.43 -9.52 -0.76
N LEU A 62 4.00 -8.41 -1.19
CA LEU A 62 5.13 -8.36 -2.12
C LEU A 62 6.36 -7.83 -1.40
N MET A 63 7.53 -8.16 -1.90
CA MET A 63 8.83 -7.69 -1.40
C MET A 63 9.56 -6.95 -2.51
N SER A 64 9.91 -5.67 -2.28
CA SER A 64 10.56 -4.84 -3.31
C SER A 64 12.05 -5.14 -3.50
N ASN A 65 12.65 -5.84 -2.56
CA ASN A 65 14.08 -6.19 -2.54
C ASN A 65 14.33 -7.69 -2.73
N ASP A 66 13.32 -8.44 -3.16
CA ASP A 66 13.37 -9.87 -3.39
C ASP A 66 12.71 -10.20 -4.73
N GLY A 67 13.19 -11.21 -5.43
CA GLY A 67 12.65 -11.70 -6.70
C GLY A 67 11.49 -12.68 -6.55
N GLU A 68 11.06 -12.96 -5.31
CA GLU A 68 10.01 -13.91 -5.04
C GLU A 68 8.62 -13.41 -5.47
N ALA A 69 7.75 -14.35 -5.80
CA ALA A 69 6.36 -14.06 -6.14
C ALA A 69 5.57 -13.54 -4.92
N GLN A 70 4.38 -12.97 -5.20
CA GLN A 70 3.44 -12.60 -4.14
C GLN A 70 3.16 -13.80 -3.22
N GLU A 71 3.30 -13.60 -1.93
CA GLU A 71 2.99 -14.61 -0.92
C GLU A 71 1.72 -14.26 -0.11
N THR A 72 1.15 -15.28 0.54
CA THR A 72 0.05 -15.10 1.49
C THR A 72 0.60 -15.15 2.91
N ARG A 73 0.55 -14.01 3.62
CA ARG A 73 1.06 -13.83 4.99
C ARG A 73 -0.09 -13.50 5.94
N SER A 74 -0.72 -14.52 6.50
CA SER A 74 -1.82 -14.35 7.46
C SER A 74 -1.40 -13.64 8.76
N ASN A 75 -0.11 -13.72 9.11
CA ASN A 75 0.47 -13.07 10.29
C ASN A 75 1.00 -11.64 10.01
N GLY A 76 0.95 -11.17 8.76
CA GLY A 76 1.37 -9.82 8.37
C GLY A 76 0.29 -8.77 8.61
N LEU A 77 0.03 -7.91 7.62
CA LEU A 77 -1.03 -6.90 7.70
C LEU A 77 -2.41 -7.56 7.66
N SER A 78 -3.29 -7.23 8.60
CA SER A 78 -4.62 -7.83 8.77
C SER A 78 -5.78 -6.86 8.51
N ALA A 79 -5.56 -5.54 8.56
CA ALA A 79 -6.60 -4.56 8.23
C ALA A 79 -6.01 -3.24 7.73
N PHE A 80 -6.70 -2.62 6.78
CA PHE A 80 -6.59 -1.20 6.45
C PHE A 80 -7.68 -0.47 7.22
N GLY A 81 -7.30 0.33 8.23
CA GLY A 81 -8.23 1.07 9.09
C GLY A 81 -8.42 2.51 8.62
N THR A 82 -9.43 3.20 9.13
CA THR A 82 -9.77 4.57 8.74
C THR A 82 -8.69 5.61 9.09
N ASP A 83 -7.81 5.31 10.05
CA ASP A 83 -6.72 6.18 10.53
C ASP A 83 -5.38 5.42 10.60
N GLY A 84 -5.22 4.36 9.82
CA GLY A 84 -4.02 3.55 9.85
C GLY A 84 -4.25 2.10 9.45
N PHE A 85 -3.53 1.18 10.08
CA PHE A 85 -3.57 -0.22 9.71
C PHE A 85 -3.33 -1.12 10.93
N THR A 86 -3.64 -2.41 10.79
CA THR A 86 -3.40 -3.42 11.85
C THR A 86 -2.46 -4.49 11.34
N VAL A 87 -1.48 -4.86 12.15
CA VAL A 87 -0.53 -5.95 11.88
C VAL A 87 -0.67 -7.06 12.92
N ASN A 88 -0.34 -8.28 12.52
CA ASN A 88 -0.27 -9.44 13.39
C ASN A 88 1.18 -9.72 13.84
N ALA A 89 1.48 -10.94 14.25
CA ALA A 89 2.74 -11.31 14.90
C ALA A 89 3.88 -11.69 13.93
N ASP A 90 3.91 -11.09 12.73
CA ASP A 90 5.02 -11.33 11.78
C ASP A 90 6.26 -10.51 12.15
N ASN A 91 7.43 -11.11 12.04
CA ASN A 91 8.69 -10.44 12.38
C ASN A 91 9.05 -9.30 11.42
N GLY A 92 8.67 -9.40 10.16
CA GLY A 92 8.91 -8.35 9.16
C GLY A 92 8.09 -7.09 9.38
N GLU A 93 6.91 -7.21 10.02
CA GLU A 93 5.95 -6.11 10.20
C GLU A 93 5.74 -5.71 11.66
N ASN A 94 6.01 -6.63 12.64
CA ASN A 94 5.64 -6.39 14.04
C ASN A 94 6.53 -7.09 15.08
N LYS A 95 7.80 -7.36 14.76
CA LYS A 95 8.73 -8.02 15.72
C LYS A 95 8.81 -7.23 17.02
N ASN A 96 8.67 -7.95 18.15
CA ASN A 96 8.64 -7.34 19.47
C ASN A 96 9.86 -6.45 19.73
N THR A 97 9.62 -5.26 20.28
CA THR A 97 10.61 -4.20 20.60
C THR A 97 11.38 -3.60 19.43
N ILE A 98 11.16 -4.04 18.21
CA ILE A 98 11.89 -3.54 17.04
C ILE A 98 11.27 -2.24 16.52
N PRO A 99 12.08 -1.18 16.29
CA PRO A 99 11.62 0.04 15.65
C PRO A 99 11.26 -0.20 14.19
N MET A 100 10.07 0.23 13.81
CA MET A 100 9.50 0.06 12.48
C MET A 100 9.28 1.42 11.80
N VAL A 101 9.25 1.41 10.48
CA VAL A 101 8.74 2.51 9.66
C VAL A 101 7.69 1.97 8.70
N ALA A 102 6.63 2.75 8.49
CA ALA A 102 5.64 2.52 7.46
C ALA A 102 5.45 3.80 6.63
N TRP A 103 5.46 3.66 5.32
CA TRP A 103 5.04 4.69 4.38
C TRP A 103 3.64 4.34 3.91
N CYS A 104 2.71 5.28 4.06
CA CYS A 104 1.28 5.09 3.88
C CYS A 104 0.76 6.04 2.81
N TRP A 105 0.23 5.52 1.71
CA TRP A 105 -0.39 6.31 0.64
C TRP A 105 -1.89 6.08 0.61
N LYS A 106 -2.62 7.15 0.30
CA LYS A 106 -4.05 7.12 0.03
C LYS A 106 -4.31 7.05 -1.48
N ALA A 107 -5.12 6.08 -1.89
CA ALA A 107 -5.68 5.99 -3.22
C ALA A 107 -7.21 6.20 -3.18
N GLY A 108 -8.01 5.27 -3.67
CA GLY A 108 -9.46 5.39 -3.78
C GLY A 108 -10.28 4.94 -2.57
N ALA A 109 -9.65 4.72 -1.42
CA ALA A 109 -10.26 4.19 -0.20
C ALA A 109 -10.94 2.83 -0.39
N GLY A 110 -10.22 1.88 -0.98
CA GLY A 110 -10.68 0.51 -1.20
C GLY A 110 -10.14 -0.10 -2.48
N GLN A 111 -10.64 -1.29 -2.81
CA GLN A 111 -10.16 -2.09 -3.95
C GLN A 111 -10.39 -1.41 -5.30
N GLY A 112 -11.43 -0.57 -5.41
CA GLY A 112 -11.79 0.08 -6.67
C GLY A 112 -12.55 -0.84 -7.62
N SER A 113 -12.46 -0.55 -8.92
CA SER A 113 -13.13 -1.28 -10.00
C SER A 113 -12.19 -1.52 -11.18
N SER A 114 -12.62 -2.31 -12.14
CA SER A 114 -11.88 -2.50 -13.40
C SER A 114 -11.76 -1.18 -14.15
N ASN A 115 -10.56 -0.91 -14.69
CA ASN A 115 -10.30 0.18 -15.62
C ASN A 115 -10.11 -0.41 -17.04
N THR A 116 -10.77 0.17 -18.01
CA THR A 116 -10.81 -0.30 -19.41
C THR A 116 -10.14 0.66 -20.40
N ASP A 117 -9.42 1.67 -19.91
CA ASP A 117 -8.79 2.69 -20.76
C ASP A 117 -7.55 2.16 -21.52
N GLY A 118 -6.98 1.02 -21.08
CA GLY A 118 -5.87 0.36 -21.75
C GLY A 118 -6.28 -0.79 -22.66
N SER A 119 -5.33 -1.36 -23.39
CA SER A 119 -5.55 -2.60 -24.16
C SER A 119 -5.69 -3.86 -23.25
N ILE A 120 -5.21 -3.76 -22.02
CA ILE A 120 -5.47 -4.73 -20.93
C ILE A 120 -6.42 -4.08 -19.94
N ASN A 121 -7.56 -4.71 -19.70
CA ASN A 121 -8.45 -4.32 -18.61
C ASN A 121 -7.81 -4.70 -17.27
N THR A 122 -7.83 -3.79 -16.31
CA THR A 122 -7.40 -4.12 -14.97
C THR A 122 -8.45 -5.00 -14.28
N THR A 123 -8.02 -5.87 -13.35
CA THR A 123 -8.95 -6.56 -12.46
C THR A 123 -9.59 -5.55 -11.52
N TYR A 124 -8.73 -4.71 -10.90
CA TYR A 124 -9.12 -3.62 -10.04
C TYR A 124 -8.15 -2.44 -10.20
N THR A 125 -8.66 -1.24 -10.03
CA THR A 125 -7.89 0.00 -9.93
C THR A 125 -8.43 0.85 -8.79
N SER A 126 -7.62 1.07 -7.78
CA SER A 126 -7.89 2.03 -6.71
C SER A 126 -7.18 3.33 -7.04
N VAL A 127 -7.91 4.45 -7.16
CA VAL A 127 -7.36 5.70 -7.68
C VAL A 127 -7.82 6.91 -6.88
N SER A 128 -6.89 7.83 -6.62
CA SER A 128 -7.15 9.20 -6.17
C SER A 128 -6.54 10.17 -7.17
N THR A 129 -7.38 10.80 -7.98
CA THR A 129 -6.94 11.85 -8.93
C THR A 129 -6.40 13.08 -8.20
N THR A 130 -6.91 13.38 -7.00
CA THR A 130 -6.41 14.47 -6.15
C THR A 130 -5.02 14.18 -5.61
N ALA A 131 -4.77 12.97 -5.10
CA ALA A 131 -3.45 12.56 -4.63
C ALA A 131 -2.45 12.31 -5.77
N GLY A 132 -2.94 12.07 -6.99
CA GLY A 132 -2.13 11.65 -8.12
C GLY A 132 -1.55 10.24 -7.94
N PHE A 133 -2.26 9.37 -7.21
CA PHE A 133 -1.80 8.03 -6.87
C PHE A 133 -2.85 6.98 -7.22
N SER A 134 -2.42 5.91 -7.88
CA SER A 134 -3.28 4.77 -8.21
C SER A 134 -2.55 3.44 -8.05
N ILE A 135 -3.32 2.40 -7.78
CA ILE A 135 -2.87 1.02 -7.65
C ILE A 135 -3.70 0.19 -8.63
N SER A 136 -3.07 -0.46 -9.59
CA SER A 136 -3.76 -1.27 -10.60
C SER A 136 -3.26 -2.71 -10.58
N GLN A 137 -4.18 -3.66 -10.58
CA GLN A 137 -3.91 -5.08 -10.73
C GLN A 137 -4.38 -5.54 -12.11
N TYR A 138 -3.51 -6.22 -12.85
CA TYR A 138 -3.81 -6.75 -14.18
C TYR A 138 -3.06 -8.06 -14.44
N THR A 139 -3.47 -8.78 -15.47
CA THR A 139 -2.77 -9.97 -15.97
C THR A 139 -2.02 -9.60 -17.26
N GLY A 140 -0.71 -9.78 -17.25
CA GLY A 140 0.14 -9.55 -18.42
C GLY A 140 -0.18 -10.53 -19.56
N THR A 141 -0.03 -10.08 -20.81
CA THR A 141 -0.30 -10.89 -22.02
C THR A 141 0.96 -11.45 -22.68
N GLY A 142 2.15 -11.06 -22.20
CA GLY A 142 3.43 -11.40 -22.84
C GLY A 142 3.71 -10.61 -24.15
N SER A 143 2.86 -9.64 -24.47
CA SER A 143 2.97 -8.77 -25.66
C SER A 143 2.92 -7.30 -25.25
N ALA A 144 3.33 -6.41 -26.16
CA ALA A 144 3.21 -4.96 -25.94
C ALA A 144 1.74 -4.57 -25.69
N ALA A 145 1.50 -3.86 -24.59
CA ALA A 145 0.16 -3.52 -24.15
C ALA A 145 0.16 -2.21 -23.33
N THR A 146 -1.02 -1.64 -23.15
CA THR A 146 -1.25 -0.48 -22.27
C THR A 146 -2.20 -0.87 -21.14
N VAL A 147 -2.02 -0.27 -19.98
CA VAL A 147 -2.85 -0.47 -18.78
C VAL A 147 -3.38 0.89 -18.32
N GLY A 148 -4.69 0.97 -18.12
CA GLY A 148 -5.33 2.17 -17.59
C GLY A 148 -5.00 2.34 -16.10
N HIS A 149 -4.63 3.56 -15.69
CA HIS A 149 -4.30 3.89 -14.30
C HIS A 149 -5.35 4.81 -13.62
N GLY A 150 -6.33 5.32 -14.38
CA GLY A 150 -7.45 6.12 -13.86
C GLY A 150 -7.11 7.52 -13.35
N LEU A 151 -5.87 8.01 -13.49
CA LEU A 151 -5.48 9.36 -12.99
C LEU A 151 -5.98 10.51 -13.85
N GLY A 152 -6.40 10.24 -15.10
CA GLY A 152 -6.86 11.27 -16.05
C GLY A 152 -5.76 12.13 -16.68
N VAL A 153 -4.51 11.99 -16.19
CA VAL A 153 -3.31 12.68 -16.70
C VAL A 153 -2.14 11.70 -16.67
N ALA A 154 -1.14 11.90 -17.51
CA ALA A 154 0.04 11.04 -17.51
C ALA A 154 0.73 11.09 -16.15
N PRO A 155 1.14 9.94 -15.57
CA PRO A 155 1.96 9.90 -14.37
C PRO A 155 3.28 10.64 -14.60
N LYS A 156 3.77 11.30 -13.57
CA LYS A 156 5.05 12.02 -13.59
C LYS A 156 6.15 11.22 -12.91
#